data_abf39a079c01da787bc8430e3cfc66c6
#
_entry.id   abf39a079c01da787bc8430e3cfc66c6
#
_cell.length_a   1.000
_cell.length_b   1.000
_cell.length_c   1.000
_cell.angle_alpha   90.00
_cell.angle_beta   90.00
_cell.angle_gamma   90.00
#
_symmetry.space_group_name_H-M   'P 1'
#
loop_
_entity.id
_entity.type
_entity.pdbx_description
1 polymer ?
#
loop_
_entity_poly.entity_id
_entity_poly.type
_entity_poly.pdbx_seq_one_letter_code
_entity_poly.pdbx_strand_id
1 'polypeptide(L)'
;MSSPWTGPGTIDVQPLQLYQVSAALAVEQQSFHRALTQFLDVHTWYAKVGGSGTDTAAFATAYAEVVALLMEVHGKAVVAIGGAAVGFTTTANNFGQADAATHPGNPPFTPQPPPVVIDRPPTYPLPPPFGVRDGNPVDDFLDVFDGGIAGDLMREVVEAALRTGRALEILPLPDYLKVNDLSQAWLPLQTGIGMIQGQLQDTINMVTNHENAEWHIAMRQFVSSLWGTTAWGKNTVGLEWGHKPPTGPGTSMPVFAVLSTTAQLLAQYLREYAEAAEAVRRALREILHTAFQRAFAVLDLSDIKRTFKNLWDRVKKLTKGLLAAVLLNIDTGKVNEAVDIYESKLRELTQKVKNLMDQLREASIAVPTFQAETARAEAYASRSLFEFDRSLYPLNAQSRDPNNHFGLDLASMEWATNPFQPPNGDPLREGKDAHTIDRHVGLTPEQLKARVRDQGVDASAFPDLQTAEKAVQAALNDQQNITIIETWMNKQKQKVANGTFSPGSAPELNVVTLTDVTGSTISKADFDASGFAAQPVPVHSAKVILAYSPESGTFYVRTAFPKAP
;
A
#
# COMPACT_ATOMS: atom_id res chain seq x y z
N MET A 1 2.64 -10.92 31.98
CA MET A 1 2.21 -12.29 31.62
C MET A 1 3.47 -13.08 31.35
N SER A 2 3.70 -14.18 32.07
CA SER A 2 4.82 -15.08 31.82
C SER A 2 4.76 -15.52 30.35
N SER A 3 5.92 -15.67 29.70
CA SER A 3 6.04 -16.27 28.37
C SER A 3 5.16 -17.53 28.34
N PRO A 4 4.30 -17.75 27.35
CA PRO A 4 3.50 -18.98 27.25
C PRO A 4 4.36 -20.24 27.11
N TRP A 5 5.68 -20.10 27.02
CA TRP A 5 6.67 -21.16 26.80
C TRP A 5 7.54 -21.46 28.02
N THR A 6 7.16 -21.05 29.21
CA THR A 6 7.91 -21.34 30.44
C THR A 6 7.50 -22.68 31.06
N GLY A 7 7.99 -23.78 30.52
CA GLY A 7 7.87 -25.11 31.10
C GLY A 7 8.15 -26.21 30.08
N PRO A 8 8.36 -27.48 30.48
CA PRO A 8 8.39 -28.62 29.58
C PRO A 8 6.96 -28.91 29.12
N GLY A 9 6.41 -28.05 28.29
CA GLY A 9 5.09 -28.18 27.70
C GLY A 9 5.19 -28.79 26.30
N THR A 10 4.17 -29.49 25.88
CA THR A 10 4.04 -29.97 24.50
C THR A 10 3.59 -28.81 23.64
N ILE A 11 4.32 -28.48 22.57
CA ILE A 11 3.82 -27.58 21.52
C ILE A 11 2.96 -28.44 20.60
N ASP A 12 1.65 -28.26 20.65
CA ASP A 12 0.72 -28.91 19.72
C ASP A 12 0.59 -28.09 18.45
N VAL A 13 1.62 -28.12 17.60
CA VAL A 13 1.61 -27.51 16.27
C VAL A 13 1.16 -28.53 15.26
N GLN A 14 0.22 -28.14 14.40
CA GLN A 14 -0.25 -28.99 13.30
C GLN A 14 0.33 -28.48 11.96
N PRO A 15 1.48 -28.97 11.50
CA PRO A 15 2.14 -28.50 10.27
C PRO A 15 1.21 -28.58 9.05
N LEU A 16 0.32 -29.58 9.00
CA LEU A 16 -0.66 -29.73 7.92
C LEU A 16 -1.58 -28.52 7.79
N GLN A 17 -2.05 -27.96 8.90
CA GLN A 17 -2.90 -26.76 8.86
C GLN A 17 -2.13 -25.54 8.34
N LEU A 18 -0.85 -25.41 8.70
CA LEU A 18 0.00 -24.33 8.18
C LEU A 18 0.21 -24.45 6.67
N TYR A 19 0.40 -25.66 6.13
CA TYR A 19 0.46 -25.87 4.68
C TYR A 19 -0.87 -25.53 4.00
N GLN A 20 -2.01 -25.87 4.62
CA GLN A 20 -3.33 -25.51 4.08
C GLN A 20 -3.52 -23.98 4.05
N VAL A 21 -3.16 -23.28 5.12
CA VAL A 21 -3.19 -21.81 5.17
C VAL A 21 -2.27 -21.22 4.10
N SER A 22 -1.05 -21.74 3.95
CA SER A 22 -0.11 -21.31 2.93
C SER A 22 -0.69 -21.44 1.51
N ALA A 23 -1.27 -22.59 1.19
CA ALA A 23 -1.90 -22.83 -0.10
C ALA A 23 -3.11 -21.91 -0.34
N ALA A 24 -3.95 -21.71 0.67
CA ALA A 24 -5.10 -20.81 0.60
C ALA A 24 -4.65 -19.34 0.36
N LEU A 25 -3.65 -18.86 1.09
CA LEU A 25 -3.10 -17.51 0.89
C LEU A 25 -2.55 -17.31 -0.53
N ALA A 26 -1.92 -18.32 -1.12
CA ALA A 26 -1.44 -18.25 -2.49
C ALA A 26 -2.61 -18.14 -3.51
N VAL A 27 -3.72 -18.81 -3.28
CA VAL A 27 -4.95 -18.68 -4.09
C VAL A 27 -5.55 -17.27 -3.94
N GLU A 28 -5.64 -16.78 -2.71
CA GLU A 28 -6.16 -15.44 -2.46
C GLU A 28 -5.28 -14.34 -3.06
N GLN A 29 -3.96 -14.52 -3.05
CA GLN A 29 -3.05 -13.63 -3.75
C GLN A 29 -3.40 -13.51 -5.24
N GLN A 30 -3.62 -14.64 -5.91
CA GLN A 30 -3.97 -14.66 -7.33
C GLN A 30 -5.36 -14.02 -7.57
N SER A 31 -6.30 -14.26 -6.67
CA SER A 31 -7.64 -13.67 -6.73
C SER A 31 -7.58 -12.15 -6.57
N PHE A 32 -6.76 -11.67 -5.62
CA PHE A 32 -6.55 -10.25 -5.37
C PHE A 32 -5.90 -9.56 -6.58
N HIS A 33 -4.82 -10.14 -7.12
CA HIS A 33 -4.19 -9.64 -8.35
C HIS A 33 -5.17 -9.55 -9.51
N ARG A 34 -6.00 -10.58 -9.72
CA ARG A 34 -6.98 -10.65 -10.79
C ARG A 34 -8.07 -9.59 -10.66
N ALA A 35 -8.52 -9.28 -9.46
CA ALA A 35 -9.57 -8.28 -9.23
C ALA A 35 -9.18 -6.91 -9.80
N LEU A 36 -7.95 -6.45 -9.57
CA LEU A 36 -7.47 -5.20 -10.15
C LEU A 36 -7.27 -5.29 -11.67
N THR A 37 -6.72 -6.40 -12.16
CA THR A 37 -6.52 -6.60 -13.62
C THR A 37 -7.85 -6.51 -14.37
N GLN A 38 -8.88 -7.18 -13.88
CA GLN A 38 -10.23 -7.13 -14.47
C GLN A 38 -10.82 -5.70 -14.44
N PHE A 39 -10.61 -4.97 -13.36
CA PHE A 39 -11.03 -3.57 -13.30
C PHE A 39 -10.32 -2.71 -14.35
N LEU A 40 -9.00 -2.88 -14.50
CA LEU A 40 -8.21 -2.11 -15.47
C LEU A 40 -8.62 -2.39 -16.90
N ASP A 41 -8.94 -3.64 -17.23
CA ASP A 41 -9.47 -4.01 -18.56
C ASP A 41 -10.76 -3.24 -18.88
N VAL A 42 -11.68 -3.14 -17.92
CA VAL A 42 -12.90 -2.35 -18.07
C VAL A 42 -12.59 -0.85 -18.14
N HIS A 43 -11.69 -0.36 -17.31
CA HIS A 43 -11.32 1.05 -17.25
C HIS A 43 -10.79 1.59 -18.59
N THR A 44 -10.11 0.77 -19.39
CA THR A 44 -9.59 1.19 -20.72
C THR A 44 -10.69 1.68 -21.67
N TRP A 45 -11.93 1.26 -21.49
CA TRP A 45 -13.08 1.69 -22.33
C TRP A 45 -13.47 3.14 -22.10
N TYR A 46 -12.97 3.77 -21.05
CA TYR A 46 -13.32 5.12 -20.62
C TYR A 46 -12.22 6.17 -20.89
N ALA A 47 -11.34 5.90 -21.87
CA ALA A 47 -10.22 6.79 -22.19
C ALA A 47 -10.61 8.21 -22.63
N LYS A 48 -11.76 8.37 -23.29
CA LYS A 48 -12.25 9.63 -23.90
C LYS A 48 -13.61 10.03 -23.36
N VAL A 49 -13.72 10.14 -22.05
CA VAL A 49 -14.98 10.51 -21.37
C VAL A 49 -14.93 11.91 -20.76
N GLY A 50 -13.75 12.52 -20.70
CA GLY A 50 -13.53 13.83 -20.11
C GLY A 50 -14.04 14.97 -20.97
N GLY A 51 -14.22 16.14 -20.35
CA GLY A 51 -14.54 17.40 -20.99
C GLY A 51 -13.32 18.29 -21.18
N SER A 52 -13.56 19.51 -21.61
CA SER A 52 -12.57 20.59 -21.69
C SER A 52 -12.57 21.47 -20.44
N GLY A 53 -11.59 22.33 -20.35
CA GLY A 53 -11.44 23.32 -19.28
C GLY A 53 -10.34 22.96 -18.28
N THR A 54 -9.81 24.01 -17.64
CA THR A 54 -8.68 23.90 -16.70
C THR A 54 -9.04 23.02 -15.48
N ASP A 55 -10.22 23.21 -14.90
CA ASP A 55 -10.66 22.48 -13.71
C ASP A 55 -10.97 21.01 -14.04
N THR A 56 -11.47 20.73 -15.25
CA THR A 56 -11.67 19.36 -15.77
C THR A 56 -10.31 18.65 -15.92
N ALA A 57 -9.32 19.32 -16.51
CA ALA A 57 -7.98 18.76 -16.65
C ALA A 57 -7.31 18.53 -15.29
N ALA A 58 -7.50 19.45 -14.34
CA ALA A 58 -6.97 19.30 -12.98
C ALA A 58 -7.60 18.09 -12.26
N PHE A 59 -8.92 17.87 -12.41
CA PHE A 59 -9.57 16.69 -11.87
C PHE A 59 -9.06 15.40 -12.52
N ALA A 60 -8.94 15.36 -13.85
CA ALA A 60 -8.42 14.20 -14.58
C ALA A 60 -6.99 13.82 -14.15
N THR A 61 -6.13 14.83 -13.96
CA THR A 61 -4.75 14.63 -13.47
C THR A 61 -4.75 14.04 -12.06
N ALA A 62 -5.48 14.66 -11.12
CA ALA A 62 -5.55 14.18 -9.74
C ALA A 62 -6.12 12.75 -9.65
N TYR A 63 -7.14 12.45 -10.46
CA TYR A 63 -7.70 11.10 -10.55
C TYR A 63 -6.66 10.09 -11.04
N ALA A 64 -5.93 10.40 -12.12
CA ALA A 64 -4.91 9.51 -12.66
C ALA A 64 -3.78 9.24 -11.65
N GLU A 65 -3.33 10.27 -10.92
CA GLU A 65 -2.31 10.15 -9.87
C GLU A 65 -2.78 9.24 -8.72
N VAL A 66 -4.02 9.39 -8.27
CA VAL A 66 -4.58 8.54 -7.20
C VAL A 66 -4.73 7.10 -7.67
N VAL A 67 -5.20 6.86 -8.90
CA VAL A 67 -5.33 5.52 -9.46
C VAL A 67 -3.95 4.86 -9.58
N ALA A 68 -2.94 5.58 -10.07
CA ALA A 68 -1.58 5.06 -10.16
C ALA A 68 -1.03 4.64 -8.78
N LEU A 69 -1.26 5.47 -7.76
CA LEU A 69 -0.82 5.18 -6.40
C LEU A 69 -1.60 4.00 -5.77
N LEU A 70 -2.92 3.91 -6.04
CA LEU A 70 -3.72 2.75 -5.63
C LEU A 70 -3.19 1.45 -6.23
N MET A 71 -2.82 1.47 -7.53
CA MET A 71 -2.24 0.32 -8.21
C MET A 71 -0.89 -0.08 -7.60
N GLU A 72 -0.06 0.89 -7.23
CA GLU A 72 1.21 0.63 -6.54
C GLU A 72 0.97 -0.06 -5.20
N VAL A 73 0.08 0.50 -4.36
CA VAL A 73 -0.26 -0.08 -3.05
C VAL A 73 -0.82 -1.50 -3.20
N HIS A 74 -1.72 -1.69 -4.16
CA HIS A 74 -2.30 -2.99 -4.45
C HIS A 74 -1.21 -4.01 -4.87
N GLY A 75 -0.30 -3.63 -5.77
CA GLY A 75 0.79 -4.50 -6.20
C GLY A 75 1.72 -4.91 -5.05
N LYS A 76 2.04 -3.98 -4.15
CA LYS A 76 2.80 -4.28 -2.93
C LYS A 76 2.04 -5.24 -2.02
N ALA A 77 0.73 -5.03 -1.83
CA ALA A 77 -0.10 -5.92 -1.01
C ALA A 77 -0.19 -7.35 -1.60
N VAL A 78 -0.26 -7.49 -2.92
CA VAL A 78 -0.16 -8.79 -3.60
C VAL A 78 1.11 -9.53 -3.19
N VAL A 79 2.25 -8.86 -3.23
CA VAL A 79 3.55 -9.46 -2.88
C VAL A 79 3.63 -9.83 -1.41
N ALA A 80 3.10 -9.00 -0.52
CA ALA A 80 3.07 -9.28 0.90
C ALA A 80 2.25 -10.54 1.23
N ILE A 81 1.10 -10.74 0.57
CA ILE A 81 0.32 -12.00 0.71
C ILE A 81 1.18 -13.21 0.29
N GLY A 82 1.93 -13.09 -0.82
CA GLY A 82 2.82 -14.15 -1.28
C GLY A 82 3.93 -14.46 -0.29
N GLY A 83 4.55 -13.43 0.29
CA GLY A 83 5.57 -13.58 1.34
C GLY A 83 5.04 -14.31 2.57
N ALA A 84 3.83 -13.96 3.00
CA ALA A 84 3.15 -14.65 4.09
C ALA A 84 2.85 -16.11 3.74
N ALA A 85 2.36 -16.41 2.54
CA ALA A 85 2.10 -17.79 2.10
C ALA A 85 3.37 -18.65 2.17
N VAL A 86 4.49 -18.15 1.64
CA VAL A 86 5.80 -18.82 1.73
C VAL A 86 6.23 -18.96 3.19
N GLY A 87 6.02 -17.92 4.00
CA GLY A 87 6.34 -17.92 5.43
C GLY A 87 5.62 -19.03 6.20
N PHE A 88 4.34 -19.26 5.93
CA PHE A 88 3.58 -20.37 6.54
C PHE A 88 4.16 -21.74 6.18
N THR A 89 4.59 -21.96 4.92
CA THR A 89 5.27 -23.20 4.53
C THR A 89 6.62 -23.35 5.24
N THR A 90 7.43 -22.30 5.32
CA THR A 90 8.71 -22.32 6.04
C THR A 90 8.52 -22.70 7.49
N THR A 91 7.56 -22.08 8.16
CA THR A 91 7.20 -22.38 9.55
C THR A 91 6.75 -23.83 9.71
N ALA A 92 5.89 -24.34 8.82
CA ALA A 92 5.43 -25.73 8.86
C ALA A 92 6.59 -26.73 8.67
N ASN A 93 7.51 -26.43 7.75
CA ASN A 93 8.71 -27.24 7.53
C ASN A 93 9.59 -27.30 8.78
N ASN A 94 9.83 -26.15 9.42
CA ASN A 94 10.67 -26.08 10.61
C ASN A 94 10.07 -26.93 11.77
N PHE A 95 8.78 -26.81 12.01
CA PHE A 95 8.10 -27.62 13.02
C PHE A 95 8.08 -29.11 12.65
N GLY A 96 7.81 -29.47 11.40
CA GLY A 96 7.84 -30.85 10.94
C GLY A 96 9.23 -31.48 11.05
N GLN A 97 10.28 -30.71 10.78
CA GLN A 97 11.67 -31.15 10.95
C GLN A 97 12.00 -31.40 12.42
N ALA A 98 11.57 -30.51 13.31
CA ALA A 98 11.78 -30.66 14.75
C ALA A 98 11.03 -31.88 15.31
N ASP A 99 9.78 -32.07 14.90
CA ASP A 99 8.97 -33.24 15.28
C ASP A 99 9.66 -34.55 14.84
N ALA A 100 10.10 -34.63 13.59
CA ALA A 100 10.84 -35.78 13.08
C ALA A 100 12.16 -36.04 13.84
N ALA A 101 12.88 -34.99 14.24
CA ALA A 101 14.13 -35.11 15.00
C ALA A 101 13.91 -35.63 16.43
N THR A 102 12.76 -35.34 17.04
CA THR A 102 12.41 -35.80 18.41
C THR A 102 11.66 -37.13 18.44
N HIS A 103 11.16 -37.59 17.30
CA HIS A 103 10.39 -38.84 17.21
C HIS A 103 11.29 -40.07 17.40
N PRO A 104 10.85 -41.10 18.20
CA PRO A 104 11.59 -42.36 18.31
C PRO A 104 11.82 -42.99 16.93
N GLY A 105 13.10 -43.24 16.60
CA GLY A 105 13.50 -43.77 15.31
C GLY A 105 13.95 -42.71 14.27
N ASN A 106 13.87 -41.44 14.60
CA ASN A 106 14.34 -40.32 13.78
C ASN A 106 14.00 -40.48 12.29
N PRO A 107 12.69 -40.50 11.91
CA PRO A 107 12.29 -40.68 10.52
C PRO A 107 12.80 -39.52 9.64
N PRO A 108 13.20 -39.76 8.39
CA PRO A 108 13.63 -38.70 7.52
C PRO A 108 12.46 -37.73 7.25
N PHE A 109 12.70 -36.46 7.49
CA PHE A 109 11.76 -35.40 7.13
C PHE A 109 12.05 -34.86 5.74
N THR A 110 11.03 -34.72 4.90
CA THR A 110 11.15 -34.08 3.59
C THR A 110 10.36 -32.77 3.61
N PRO A 111 11.06 -31.62 3.56
CA PRO A 111 10.41 -30.33 3.51
C PRO A 111 9.45 -30.21 2.31
N GLN A 112 8.29 -29.63 2.49
CA GLN A 112 7.40 -29.30 1.38
C GLN A 112 7.87 -28.03 0.66
N PRO A 113 7.82 -27.98 -0.68
CA PRO A 113 8.10 -26.77 -1.40
C PRO A 113 7.03 -25.72 -1.11
N PRO A 114 7.42 -24.43 -1.07
CA PRO A 114 6.44 -23.36 -0.93
C PRO A 114 5.52 -23.31 -2.17
N PRO A 115 4.30 -22.76 -2.02
CA PRO A 115 3.41 -22.56 -3.15
C PRO A 115 4.02 -21.56 -4.15
N VAL A 116 3.60 -21.66 -5.42
CA VAL A 116 3.97 -20.68 -6.43
C VAL A 116 3.21 -19.39 -6.16
N VAL A 117 3.92 -18.30 -5.95
CA VAL A 117 3.38 -16.98 -5.61
C VAL A 117 3.98 -15.88 -6.49
N ILE A 118 3.34 -14.73 -6.49
CA ILE A 118 3.90 -13.50 -7.06
C ILE A 118 4.83 -12.90 -6.00
N ASP A 119 6.13 -12.92 -6.27
CA ASP A 119 7.21 -12.49 -5.36
C ASP A 119 7.74 -11.08 -5.65
N ARG A 120 7.28 -10.47 -6.74
CA ARG A 120 7.62 -9.10 -7.15
C ARG A 120 6.36 -8.31 -7.47
N PRO A 121 6.33 -7.00 -7.16
CA PRO A 121 5.16 -6.19 -7.47
C PRO A 121 4.78 -6.28 -8.95
N PRO A 122 3.56 -6.71 -9.28
CA PRO A 122 3.11 -6.74 -10.66
C PRO A 122 3.06 -5.33 -11.23
N THR A 123 3.46 -5.19 -12.49
CA THR A 123 3.32 -3.92 -13.21
C THR A 123 1.92 -3.87 -13.83
N TYR A 124 1.15 -2.89 -13.41
CA TYR A 124 -0.17 -2.63 -13.98
C TYR A 124 -0.08 -1.56 -15.07
N PRO A 125 -0.82 -1.71 -16.18
CA PRO A 125 -0.91 -0.65 -17.17
C PRO A 125 -1.62 0.56 -16.55
N LEU A 126 -1.01 1.74 -16.68
CA LEU A 126 -1.66 2.96 -16.21
C LEU A 126 -2.96 3.17 -17.01
N PRO A 127 -4.10 3.41 -16.35
CA PRO A 127 -5.31 3.74 -17.05
C PRO A 127 -5.12 5.04 -17.83
N PRO A 128 -5.69 5.14 -19.03
CA PRO A 128 -5.59 6.36 -19.80
C PRO A 128 -6.21 7.52 -19.01
N PRO A 129 -5.59 8.70 -19.00
CA PRO A 129 -6.21 9.88 -18.42
C PRO A 129 -7.51 10.19 -19.16
N PHE A 130 -8.45 10.87 -18.49
CA PHE A 130 -9.67 11.32 -19.16
C PHE A 130 -9.32 12.30 -20.28
N GLY A 131 -9.19 11.78 -21.49
CA GLY A 131 -9.06 12.59 -22.69
C GLY A 131 -10.37 13.33 -22.96
N VAL A 132 -10.27 14.48 -23.63
CA VAL A 132 -11.42 15.19 -24.13
C VAL A 132 -12.22 14.26 -25.06
N ARG A 133 -13.52 14.14 -24.84
CA ARG A 133 -14.37 13.30 -25.69
C ARG A 133 -14.35 13.77 -27.13
N ASP A 134 -14.51 12.84 -28.05
CA ASP A 134 -14.67 13.14 -29.47
C ASP A 134 -16.06 13.75 -29.73
N GLY A 135 -16.16 14.56 -30.76
CA GLY A 135 -17.44 15.18 -31.21
C GLY A 135 -17.41 16.72 -31.17
N ASN A 136 -18.38 17.31 -31.84
CA ASN A 136 -18.54 18.77 -31.81
C ASN A 136 -19.17 19.19 -30.47
N PRO A 137 -18.58 20.15 -29.74
CA PRO A 137 -19.09 20.60 -28.45
C PRO A 137 -20.52 21.12 -28.47
N VAL A 138 -20.98 21.58 -29.63
CA VAL A 138 -22.34 22.16 -29.83
C VAL A 138 -23.41 21.09 -30.00
N ASP A 139 -23.02 19.86 -30.40
CA ASP A 139 -23.98 18.78 -30.66
C ASP A 139 -24.81 18.42 -29.43
N ASP A 140 -24.27 18.63 -28.23
CA ASP A 140 -24.98 18.44 -26.95
C ASP A 140 -26.23 19.33 -26.77
N PHE A 141 -26.37 20.36 -27.58
CA PHE A 141 -27.41 21.37 -27.45
C PHE A 141 -28.34 21.45 -28.67
N LEU A 142 -28.07 20.66 -29.73
CA LEU A 142 -28.88 20.72 -30.97
C LEU A 142 -30.24 20.07 -30.81
N ASP A 143 -30.38 19.10 -29.92
CA ASP A 143 -31.64 18.40 -29.63
C ASP A 143 -32.66 19.25 -28.83
N VAL A 144 -32.27 20.46 -28.41
CA VAL A 144 -33.20 21.44 -27.81
C VAL A 144 -34.30 21.87 -28.83
N PHE A 145 -34.10 21.56 -30.12
CA PHE A 145 -34.94 22.04 -31.20
C PHE A 145 -35.70 20.90 -31.88
N ASP A 146 -36.93 20.64 -31.42
CA ASP A 146 -37.91 19.80 -32.13
C ASP A 146 -38.37 20.49 -33.40
N GLY A 147 -37.75 20.20 -34.50
CA GLY A 147 -38.35 20.60 -35.76
C GLY A 147 -37.38 20.97 -36.87
N GLY A 148 -37.04 20.03 -37.70
CA GLY A 148 -36.82 20.13 -39.16
C GLY A 148 -36.08 21.30 -39.79
N ILE A 149 -35.52 22.21 -39.02
CA ILE A 149 -34.69 23.32 -39.50
C ILE A 149 -33.26 22.77 -39.65
N ALA A 150 -32.63 23.03 -40.79
CA ALA A 150 -31.34 22.51 -41.16
C ALA A 150 -30.34 22.58 -40.00
N GLY A 151 -29.83 21.42 -39.55
CA GLY A 151 -28.95 21.27 -38.38
C GLY A 151 -27.70 22.18 -38.39
N ASP A 152 -27.16 22.48 -39.57
CA ASP A 152 -26.00 23.36 -39.72
C ASP A 152 -26.30 24.83 -39.35
N LEU A 153 -27.50 25.30 -39.63
CA LEU A 153 -27.93 26.65 -39.28
C LEU A 153 -28.08 26.83 -37.77
N MET A 154 -28.69 25.86 -37.12
CA MET A 154 -28.85 25.87 -35.67
C MET A 154 -27.54 25.73 -34.96
N ARG A 155 -26.60 24.97 -35.50
CA ARG A 155 -25.26 24.83 -34.98
C ARG A 155 -24.54 26.17 -34.90
N GLU A 156 -24.57 26.98 -35.99
CA GLU A 156 -23.96 28.30 -36.02
C GLU A 156 -24.56 29.25 -34.97
N VAL A 157 -25.88 29.24 -34.81
CA VAL A 157 -26.57 30.10 -33.84
C VAL A 157 -26.28 29.66 -32.40
N VAL A 158 -26.30 28.36 -32.11
CA VAL A 158 -26.00 27.82 -30.78
C VAL A 158 -24.54 28.09 -30.41
N GLU A 159 -23.60 27.87 -31.34
CA GLU A 159 -22.19 28.16 -31.12
C GLU A 159 -21.95 29.64 -30.80
N ALA A 160 -22.56 30.54 -31.59
CA ALA A 160 -22.45 31.98 -31.36
C ALA A 160 -23.09 32.40 -30.02
N ALA A 161 -24.24 31.79 -29.65
CA ALA A 161 -24.89 32.03 -28.37
C ALA A 161 -24.01 31.58 -27.18
N LEU A 162 -23.37 30.40 -27.27
CA LEU A 162 -22.46 29.91 -26.25
C LEU A 162 -21.16 30.74 -26.13
N ARG A 163 -20.75 31.42 -27.22
CA ARG A 163 -19.61 32.36 -27.22
C ARG A 163 -19.85 33.66 -26.46
N THR A 164 -21.10 34.02 -26.17
CA THR A 164 -21.42 35.28 -25.47
C THR A 164 -21.05 35.27 -24.00
N GLY A 165 -20.87 34.08 -23.40
CA GLY A 165 -20.39 33.87 -22.03
C GLY A 165 -19.20 32.94 -22.01
N ARG A 166 -18.89 32.43 -20.81
CA ARG A 166 -17.75 31.55 -20.57
C ARG A 166 -18.01 30.09 -20.96
N ALA A 167 -19.17 29.75 -21.54
CA ALA A 167 -19.55 28.35 -21.81
C ALA A 167 -18.53 27.59 -22.67
N LEU A 168 -17.84 28.25 -23.63
CA LEU A 168 -16.83 27.60 -24.45
C LEU A 168 -15.57 27.21 -23.69
N GLU A 169 -15.32 27.78 -22.51
CA GLU A 169 -14.17 27.43 -21.69
C GLU A 169 -14.28 25.99 -21.17
N ILE A 170 -15.49 25.48 -21.03
CA ILE A 170 -15.78 24.15 -20.48
C ILE A 170 -16.28 23.14 -21.53
N LEU A 171 -16.47 23.56 -22.79
CA LEU A 171 -16.98 22.68 -23.84
C LEU A 171 -15.86 22.06 -24.69
N PRO A 172 -16.02 20.78 -25.11
CA PRO A 172 -17.14 19.89 -24.83
C PRO A 172 -17.20 19.48 -23.35
N LEU A 173 -18.44 19.31 -22.85
CA LEU A 173 -18.65 18.77 -21.51
C LEU A 173 -18.27 17.28 -21.47
N PRO A 174 -17.96 16.73 -20.28
CA PRO A 174 -17.77 15.29 -20.10
C PRO A 174 -18.99 14.50 -20.59
N ASP A 175 -18.73 13.28 -21.07
CA ASP A 175 -19.79 12.30 -21.30
C ASP A 175 -20.27 11.78 -19.93
N TYR A 176 -21.25 12.48 -19.35
CA TYR A 176 -21.69 12.21 -17.99
C TYR A 176 -22.27 10.79 -17.82
N LEU A 177 -22.83 10.18 -18.89
CA LEU A 177 -23.33 8.81 -18.83
C LEU A 177 -22.15 7.83 -18.69
N LYS A 178 -21.13 7.95 -19.52
CA LYS A 178 -19.94 7.10 -19.43
C LYS A 178 -19.14 7.35 -18.16
N VAL A 179 -19.06 8.59 -17.66
CA VAL A 179 -18.43 8.87 -16.36
C VAL A 179 -19.19 8.19 -15.22
N ASN A 180 -20.54 8.21 -15.29
CA ASN A 180 -21.35 7.46 -14.32
C ASN A 180 -21.13 5.95 -14.44
N ASP A 181 -21.05 5.40 -15.65
CA ASP A 181 -20.75 3.99 -15.87
C ASP A 181 -19.37 3.62 -15.29
N LEU A 182 -18.36 4.49 -15.48
CA LEU A 182 -17.06 4.31 -14.87
C LEU A 182 -17.15 4.35 -13.33
N SER A 183 -18.00 5.22 -12.76
CA SER A 183 -18.23 5.23 -11.31
C SER A 183 -18.74 3.87 -10.81
N GLN A 184 -19.63 3.24 -11.57
CA GLN A 184 -20.15 1.91 -11.25
C GLN A 184 -19.09 0.81 -11.42
N ALA A 185 -18.12 0.96 -12.34
CA ALA A 185 -17.06 -0.01 -12.55
C ALA A 185 -16.10 -0.13 -11.34
N TRP A 186 -16.04 0.88 -10.46
CA TRP A 186 -15.27 0.82 -9.22
C TRP A 186 -15.87 -0.09 -8.15
N LEU A 187 -17.21 -0.29 -8.15
CA LEU A 187 -17.90 -1.06 -7.11
C LEU A 187 -17.53 -2.55 -7.09
N PRO A 188 -17.39 -3.25 -8.23
CA PRO A 188 -16.87 -4.61 -8.23
C PRO A 188 -15.46 -4.73 -7.65
N LEU A 189 -14.56 -3.78 -7.93
CA LEU A 189 -13.22 -3.76 -7.33
C LEU A 189 -13.29 -3.57 -5.82
N GLN A 190 -14.05 -2.59 -5.33
CA GLN A 190 -14.27 -2.36 -3.90
C GLN A 190 -14.81 -3.61 -3.21
N THR A 191 -15.83 -4.23 -3.78
CA THR A 191 -16.45 -5.46 -3.25
C THR A 191 -15.46 -6.62 -3.26
N GLY A 192 -14.69 -6.78 -4.35
CA GLY A 192 -13.66 -7.81 -4.49
C GLY A 192 -12.58 -7.67 -3.43
N ILE A 193 -12.09 -6.46 -3.16
CA ILE A 193 -11.12 -6.20 -2.09
C ILE A 193 -11.68 -6.61 -0.73
N GLY A 194 -12.93 -6.23 -0.43
CA GLY A 194 -13.59 -6.59 0.83
C GLY A 194 -13.80 -8.10 1.00
N MET A 195 -14.18 -8.79 -0.06
CA MET A 195 -14.34 -10.26 -0.05
C MET A 195 -13.00 -10.96 0.21
N ILE A 196 -11.95 -10.56 -0.48
CA ILE A 196 -10.62 -11.14 -0.31
C ILE A 196 -10.09 -10.85 1.10
N GLN A 197 -10.30 -9.66 1.64
CA GLN A 197 -9.97 -9.35 3.02
C GLN A 197 -10.66 -10.31 3.99
N GLY A 198 -11.94 -10.60 3.79
CA GLY A 198 -12.69 -11.58 4.59
C GLY A 198 -12.10 -12.98 4.46
N GLN A 199 -11.82 -13.44 3.25
CA GLN A 199 -11.24 -14.76 2.99
C GLN A 199 -9.85 -14.94 3.61
N LEU A 200 -8.99 -13.92 3.49
CA LEU A 200 -7.68 -13.90 4.15
C LEU A 200 -7.83 -13.99 5.67
N GLN A 201 -8.79 -13.28 6.25
CA GLN A 201 -9.07 -13.33 7.67
C GLN A 201 -9.59 -14.69 8.11
N ASP A 202 -10.50 -15.29 7.36
CA ASP A 202 -11.02 -16.64 7.64
C ASP A 202 -9.92 -17.70 7.54
N THR A 203 -9.07 -17.60 6.52
CA THR A 203 -7.91 -18.48 6.34
C THR A 203 -6.97 -18.42 7.54
N ILE A 204 -6.68 -17.22 8.04
CA ILE A 204 -5.82 -17.01 9.21
C ILE A 204 -6.52 -17.47 10.49
N ASN A 205 -7.82 -17.30 10.60
CA ASN A 205 -8.60 -17.78 11.74
C ASN A 205 -8.53 -19.30 11.91
N MET A 206 -8.27 -20.07 10.86
CA MET A 206 -8.07 -21.53 10.97
C MET A 206 -6.96 -21.89 11.96
N VAL A 207 -5.92 -21.06 12.07
CA VAL A 207 -4.77 -21.29 12.96
C VAL A 207 -4.75 -20.35 14.17
N THR A 208 -5.68 -19.41 14.27
CA THR A 208 -5.77 -18.46 15.39
C THR A 208 -7.06 -18.60 16.20
N ASN A 209 -7.82 -19.67 16.01
CA ASN A 209 -9.12 -19.89 16.66
C ASN A 209 -8.98 -20.11 18.18
N HIS A 210 -9.98 -19.61 18.92
CA HIS A 210 -10.04 -19.63 20.38
C HIS A 210 -10.13 -21.01 21.04
N GLU A 211 -10.56 -22.02 20.30
CA GLU A 211 -10.85 -23.34 20.86
C GLU A 211 -9.58 -24.12 21.23
N ASN A 212 -8.43 -23.71 20.72
CA ASN A 212 -7.13 -24.28 21.05
C ASN A 212 -6.24 -23.21 21.71
N ALA A 213 -6.25 -23.09 23.03
CA ALA A 213 -5.69 -21.95 23.76
C ALA A 213 -4.16 -21.78 23.57
N GLU A 214 -3.40 -22.87 23.58
CA GLU A 214 -1.93 -22.80 23.46
C GLU A 214 -1.49 -22.51 22.03
N TRP A 215 -2.00 -23.26 21.09
CA TRP A 215 -1.78 -23.08 19.67
C TRP A 215 -2.19 -21.68 19.18
N HIS A 216 -3.36 -21.27 19.60
CA HIS A 216 -3.93 -19.98 19.28
C HIS A 216 -3.03 -18.81 19.72
N ILE A 217 -2.50 -18.81 20.93
CA ILE A 217 -1.62 -17.74 21.43
C ILE A 217 -0.34 -17.68 20.60
N ALA A 218 0.26 -18.83 20.31
CA ALA A 218 1.47 -18.93 19.50
C ALA A 218 1.23 -18.43 18.06
N MET A 219 0.15 -18.88 17.43
CA MET A 219 -0.17 -18.45 16.07
C MET A 219 -0.58 -16.99 15.97
N ARG A 220 -1.17 -16.43 17.01
CA ARG A 220 -1.43 -15.00 17.07
C ARG A 220 -0.15 -14.19 17.11
N GLN A 221 0.84 -14.60 17.89
CA GLN A 221 2.15 -13.95 17.89
C GLN A 221 2.84 -14.09 16.54
N PHE A 222 2.76 -15.27 15.91
CA PHE A 222 3.29 -15.51 14.59
C PHE A 222 2.62 -14.63 13.53
N VAL A 223 1.31 -14.66 13.44
CA VAL A 223 0.57 -13.83 12.49
C VAL A 223 0.82 -12.36 12.76
N SER A 224 0.90 -11.91 13.99
CA SER A 224 1.25 -10.54 14.33
C SER A 224 2.68 -10.18 13.92
N SER A 225 3.60 -11.13 13.92
CA SER A 225 4.96 -10.91 13.44
C SER A 225 5.05 -10.82 11.93
N LEU A 226 4.32 -11.68 11.21
CA LEU A 226 4.24 -11.65 9.75
C LEU A 226 3.51 -10.43 9.23
N TRP A 227 2.32 -10.21 9.77
CA TRP A 227 1.49 -9.10 9.35
C TRP A 227 1.82 -7.82 10.12
N GLY A 228 2.70 -7.84 11.05
CA GLY A 228 3.29 -6.83 11.97
C GLY A 228 2.91 -5.38 11.81
N THR A 229 1.90 -5.12 11.03
CA THR A 229 1.48 -3.82 10.58
C THR A 229 -0.04 -3.76 10.48
N THR A 230 -0.56 -2.59 10.37
CA THR A 230 -1.95 -2.29 10.04
C THR A 230 -2.39 -2.83 8.67
N ALA A 231 -1.57 -3.65 7.99
CA ALA A 231 -1.79 -4.03 6.60
C ALA A 231 -3.12 -4.79 6.39
N TRP A 232 -3.53 -5.59 7.37
CA TRP A 232 -4.49 -6.66 7.11
C TRP A 232 -5.85 -6.52 7.79
N GLY A 233 -6.06 -5.48 8.56
CA GLY A 233 -7.34 -5.22 9.15
C GLY A 233 -7.53 -5.65 10.60
N LYS A 234 -8.74 -5.52 11.10
CA LYS A 234 -9.10 -5.91 12.45
C LYS A 234 -9.50 -7.38 12.49
N ASN A 235 -9.01 -8.08 13.50
CA ASN A 235 -9.53 -9.39 13.84
C ASN A 235 -10.98 -9.25 14.32
N THR A 236 -11.86 -10.19 13.94
CA THR A 236 -13.26 -10.30 14.40
C THR A 236 -13.40 -10.43 15.92
N VAL A 237 -12.34 -10.76 16.63
CA VAL A 237 -12.29 -10.93 18.09
C VAL A 237 -11.74 -9.68 18.81
N GLY A 238 -11.64 -8.55 18.15
CA GLY A 238 -11.19 -7.28 18.74
C GLY A 238 -9.68 -7.13 18.90
N LEU A 239 -8.90 -8.07 18.37
CA LEU A 239 -7.45 -7.94 18.29
C LEU A 239 -7.11 -7.14 17.03
N GLU A 240 -6.48 -6.02 17.24
CA GLU A 240 -5.91 -5.26 16.15
C GLU A 240 -4.67 -5.99 15.64
N TRP A 241 -4.71 -6.44 14.40
CA TRP A 241 -3.54 -6.85 13.66
C TRP A 241 -2.80 -5.57 13.30
N GLY A 242 -2.05 -5.03 14.18
CA GLY A 242 -1.51 -3.76 13.82
C GLY A 242 -0.32 -3.42 14.68
N HIS A 243 0.77 -3.16 14.02
CA HIS A 243 1.78 -2.29 14.53
C HIS A 243 1.11 -0.93 14.77
N LYS A 244 1.04 -0.47 16.01
CA LYS A 244 0.82 0.96 16.24
C LYS A 244 1.94 1.67 15.48
N PRO A 245 1.64 2.50 14.47
CA PRO A 245 2.70 3.30 13.86
C PRO A 245 3.41 4.02 14.99
N PRO A 246 4.73 4.07 14.99
CA PRO A 246 5.45 4.91 15.92
C PRO A 246 4.85 6.31 15.79
N THR A 247 4.58 6.95 16.92
CA THR A 247 3.91 8.24 17.09
C THR A 247 4.19 9.22 15.93
N GLY A 248 3.27 9.31 14.99
CA GLY A 248 3.35 10.16 13.81
C GLY A 248 2.01 10.17 13.07
N PRO A 249 1.79 11.02 12.08
CA PRO A 249 0.55 11.10 11.30
C PRO A 249 0.40 9.95 10.29
N GLY A 250 0.85 8.74 10.65
CA GLY A 250 0.66 7.54 9.85
C GLY A 250 -0.81 7.13 9.80
N THR A 251 -1.21 6.43 8.72
CA THR A 251 -2.55 5.87 8.65
C THR A 251 -2.70 4.82 9.76
N SER A 252 -3.68 5.02 10.60
CA SER A 252 -4.14 3.98 11.54
C SER A 252 -5.01 2.92 10.85
N MET A 253 -5.20 3.02 9.53
CA MET A 253 -6.09 2.16 8.77
C MET A 253 -5.32 1.01 8.11
N PRO A 254 -5.87 -0.21 8.14
CA PRO A 254 -5.33 -1.34 7.38
C PRO A 254 -5.26 -1.04 5.88
N VAL A 255 -4.27 -1.58 5.21
CA VAL A 255 -4.05 -1.36 3.76
C VAL A 255 -5.28 -1.74 2.93
N PHE A 256 -5.93 -2.87 3.24
CA PHE A 256 -7.16 -3.28 2.55
C PHE A 256 -8.31 -2.29 2.76
N ALA A 257 -8.44 -1.74 3.95
CA ALA A 257 -9.44 -0.71 4.22
C ALA A 257 -9.16 0.57 3.44
N VAL A 258 -7.88 0.99 3.34
CA VAL A 258 -7.47 2.13 2.51
C VAL A 258 -7.81 1.89 1.05
N LEU A 259 -7.46 0.72 0.49
CA LEU A 259 -7.75 0.37 -0.90
C LEU A 259 -9.26 0.34 -1.18
N SER A 260 -10.04 -0.34 -0.32
CA SER A 260 -11.49 -0.45 -0.46
C SER A 260 -12.18 0.92 -0.33
N THR A 261 -11.80 1.72 0.68
CA THR A 261 -12.35 3.06 0.89
C THR A 261 -11.98 3.99 -0.27
N THR A 262 -10.75 3.93 -0.78
CA THR A 262 -10.33 4.72 -1.94
C THR A 262 -11.17 4.37 -3.17
N ALA A 263 -11.37 3.08 -3.47
CA ALA A 263 -12.22 2.64 -4.58
C ALA A 263 -13.66 3.16 -4.43
N GLN A 264 -14.24 3.08 -3.23
CA GLN A 264 -15.57 3.59 -2.93
C GLN A 264 -15.67 5.10 -3.14
N LEU A 265 -14.69 5.86 -2.62
CA LEU A 265 -14.68 7.32 -2.73
C LEU A 265 -14.46 7.78 -4.19
N LEU A 266 -13.60 7.09 -4.95
CA LEU A 266 -13.45 7.38 -6.37
C LEU A 266 -14.75 7.13 -7.15
N ALA A 267 -15.47 6.03 -6.86
CA ALA A 267 -16.81 5.80 -7.42
C ALA A 267 -17.76 6.95 -7.09
N GLN A 268 -17.78 7.40 -5.83
CA GLN A 268 -18.62 8.52 -5.41
C GLN A 268 -18.23 9.82 -6.12
N TYR A 269 -16.96 10.18 -6.18
CA TYR A 269 -16.51 11.45 -6.77
C TYR A 269 -16.72 11.48 -8.28
N LEU A 270 -16.59 10.34 -8.97
CA LEU A 270 -16.94 10.23 -10.39
C LEU A 270 -18.43 10.43 -10.62
N ARG A 271 -19.29 9.90 -9.75
CA ARG A 271 -20.72 10.13 -9.82
C ARG A 271 -21.05 11.61 -9.59
N GLU A 272 -20.47 12.24 -8.57
CA GLU A 272 -20.64 13.68 -8.32
C GLU A 272 -20.13 14.53 -9.50
N TYR A 273 -19.06 14.09 -10.17
CA TYR A 273 -18.55 14.72 -11.40
C TYR A 273 -19.55 14.59 -12.57
N ALA A 274 -20.13 13.40 -12.77
CA ALA A 274 -21.16 13.17 -13.78
C ALA A 274 -22.40 14.03 -13.52
N GLU A 275 -22.86 14.10 -12.27
CA GLU A 275 -23.99 14.93 -11.85
C GLU A 275 -23.74 16.43 -12.12
N ALA A 276 -22.53 16.91 -11.83
CA ALA A 276 -22.15 18.31 -12.11
C ALA A 276 -22.13 18.60 -13.61
N ALA A 277 -21.62 17.69 -14.44
CA ALA A 277 -21.60 17.80 -15.88
C ALA A 277 -23.02 17.78 -16.46
N GLU A 278 -23.91 16.93 -15.95
CA GLU A 278 -25.32 16.91 -16.34
C GLU A 278 -26.04 18.20 -15.94
N ALA A 279 -25.79 18.70 -14.73
CA ALA A 279 -26.42 19.91 -14.21
C ALA A 279 -26.07 21.14 -15.04
N VAL A 280 -24.79 21.36 -15.37
CA VAL A 280 -24.37 22.49 -16.21
C VAL A 280 -24.91 22.36 -17.63
N ARG A 281 -24.92 21.14 -18.20
CA ARG A 281 -25.53 20.87 -19.50
C ARG A 281 -27.01 21.25 -19.50
N ARG A 282 -27.75 20.85 -18.48
CA ARG A 282 -29.18 21.17 -18.33
C ARG A 282 -29.39 22.67 -18.18
N ALA A 283 -28.61 23.36 -17.37
CA ALA A 283 -28.68 24.80 -17.17
C ALA A 283 -28.41 25.57 -18.47
N LEU A 284 -27.37 25.24 -19.21
CA LEU A 284 -27.04 25.86 -20.49
C LEU A 284 -28.14 25.59 -21.54
N ARG A 285 -28.73 24.39 -21.59
CA ARG A 285 -29.85 24.05 -22.46
C ARG A 285 -31.08 24.89 -22.14
N GLU A 286 -31.43 25.10 -20.89
CA GLU A 286 -32.58 25.90 -20.47
C GLU A 286 -32.38 27.37 -20.82
N ILE A 287 -31.17 27.92 -20.63
CA ILE A 287 -30.85 29.31 -21.02
C ILE A 287 -30.98 29.48 -22.53
N LEU A 288 -30.40 28.56 -23.30
CA LEU A 288 -30.53 28.57 -24.77
C LEU A 288 -32.00 28.46 -25.20
N HIS A 289 -32.72 27.48 -24.67
CA HIS A 289 -34.15 27.29 -24.98
C HIS A 289 -34.95 28.56 -24.70
N THR A 290 -34.75 29.21 -23.56
CA THR A 290 -35.43 30.46 -23.20
C THR A 290 -35.06 31.59 -24.16
N ALA A 291 -33.79 31.75 -24.53
CA ALA A 291 -33.34 32.75 -25.48
C ALA A 291 -33.93 32.53 -26.86
N PHE A 292 -34.01 31.29 -27.32
CA PHE A 292 -34.65 30.95 -28.59
C PHE A 292 -36.16 31.19 -28.57
N GLN A 293 -36.88 30.80 -27.52
CA GLN A 293 -38.31 31.08 -27.40
C GLN A 293 -38.60 32.58 -27.51
N ARG A 294 -37.84 33.42 -26.83
CA ARG A 294 -37.98 34.87 -26.91
C ARG A 294 -37.63 35.42 -28.30
N ALA A 295 -36.54 34.90 -28.91
CA ALA A 295 -36.13 35.29 -30.26
C ALA A 295 -37.21 34.94 -31.29
N PHE A 296 -37.83 33.76 -31.20
CA PHE A 296 -38.93 33.35 -32.09
C PHE A 296 -40.20 34.16 -31.86
N ALA A 297 -40.50 34.60 -30.65
CA ALA A 297 -41.66 35.44 -30.36
C ALA A 297 -41.55 36.84 -30.98
N VAL A 298 -40.31 37.35 -31.17
CA VAL A 298 -40.06 38.65 -31.79
C VAL A 298 -40.01 38.57 -33.31
N LEU A 299 -39.62 37.41 -33.85
CA LEU A 299 -39.54 37.17 -35.29
C LEU A 299 -40.93 36.70 -35.78
N ASP A 300 -41.65 37.56 -36.53
CA ASP A 300 -42.89 37.16 -37.17
C ASP A 300 -42.63 36.13 -38.28
N LEU A 301 -42.80 34.87 -37.93
CA LEU A 301 -42.52 33.70 -38.79
C LEU A 301 -43.74 33.36 -39.69
N SER A 302 -44.83 34.16 -39.67
CA SER A 302 -45.99 33.92 -40.46
C SER A 302 -45.77 33.95 -41.99
N ASP A 303 -44.68 34.64 -42.41
CA ASP A 303 -44.27 34.71 -43.81
C ASP A 303 -43.49 33.50 -44.34
N ILE A 304 -43.01 32.61 -43.44
CA ILE A 304 -42.19 31.47 -43.85
C ILE A 304 -42.98 30.36 -44.53
N LYS A 305 -44.26 30.26 -44.24
CA LYS A 305 -45.14 29.22 -44.80
C LYS A 305 -45.57 29.47 -46.23
N ARG A 306 -45.31 30.65 -46.82
CA ARG A 306 -45.90 31.04 -48.07
C ARG A 306 -45.07 31.03 -49.35
N THR A 307 -43.70 30.88 -49.31
CA THR A 307 -43.02 30.99 -50.61
C THR A 307 -41.70 30.16 -50.67
N PHE A 308 -41.77 29.05 -51.38
CA PHE A 308 -40.65 28.08 -51.62
C PHE A 308 -39.62 28.51 -52.70
N LYS A 309 -39.68 29.72 -53.23
CA LYS A 309 -38.81 30.20 -54.30
C LYS A 309 -37.77 31.20 -53.76
N ASN A 310 -36.53 30.79 -53.55
CA ASN A 310 -35.40 31.51 -53.02
C ASN A 310 -35.05 31.18 -51.52
N LEU A 311 -35.12 29.91 -51.23
CA LEU A 311 -34.90 29.41 -49.86
C LEU A 311 -33.52 29.82 -49.27
N TRP A 312 -32.46 29.76 -50.08
CA TRP A 312 -31.10 30.00 -49.59
C TRP A 312 -30.79 31.44 -49.18
N ASP A 313 -31.23 32.46 -49.94
CA ASP A 313 -30.99 33.85 -49.59
C ASP A 313 -31.85 34.32 -48.42
N ARG A 314 -33.02 33.74 -48.27
CA ARG A 314 -33.90 34.00 -47.11
C ARG A 314 -33.41 33.28 -45.86
N VAL A 315 -32.93 32.05 -46.00
CA VAL A 315 -32.30 31.30 -44.90
C VAL A 315 -31.11 32.07 -44.36
N LYS A 316 -30.23 32.64 -45.21
CA LYS A 316 -29.10 33.48 -44.77
C LYS A 316 -29.55 34.77 -44.06
N LYS A 317 -30.60 35.43 -44.52
CA LYS A 317 -31.16 36.62 -43.85
C LYS A 317 -31.86 36.28 -42.55
N LEU A 318 -32.60 35.17 -42.53
CA LEU A 318 -33.24 34.62 -41.33
C LEU A 318 -32.20 34.20 -40.27
N THR A 319 -31.11 33.59 -40.70
CA THR A 319 -30.01 33.21 -39.81
C THR A 319 -29.43 34.40 -39.07
N LYS A 320 -29.16 35.50 -39.82
CA LYS A 320 -28.63 36.73 -39.22
C LYS A 320 -29.63 37.38 -38.27
N GLY A 321 -30.90 37.39 -38.63
CA GLY A 321 -32.00 37.91 -37.78
C GLY A 321 -32.22 37.07 -36.53
N LEU A 322 -32.24 35.73 -36.67
CA LEU A 322 -32.39 34.81 -35.57
C LEU A 322 -31.17 34.87 -34.65
N LEU A 323 -29.97 34.88 -35.21
CA LEU A 323 -28.74 35.01 -34.45
C LEU A 323 -28.73 36.30 -33.62
N ALA A 324 -29.03 37.45 -34.23
CA ALA A 324 -29.11 38.72 -33.52
C ALA A 324 -30.17 38.71 -32.42
N ALA A 325 -31.34 38.14 -32.69
CA ALA A 325 -32.42 38.03 -31.71
C ALA A 325 -32.06 37.09 -30.55
N VAL A 326 -31.39 35.97 -30.81
CA VAL A 326 -30.93 35.05 -29.77
C VAL A 326 -29.83 35.72 -28.91
N LEU A 327 -28.87 36.37 -29.55
CA LEU A 327 -27.76 37.07 -28.83
C LEU A 327 -28.28 38.21 -27.93
N LEU A 328 -29.39 38.89 -28.32
CA LEU A 328 -30.04 39.91 -27.50
C LEU A 328 -30.80 39.33 -26.31
N ASN A 329 -31.24 38.08 -26.40
CA ASN A 329 -32.10 37.43 -25.39
C ASN A 329 -31.32 36.42 -24.51
N ILE A 330 -30.07 36.12 -24.81
CA ILE A 330 -29.29 35.22 -23.98
C ILE A 330 -28.88 35.92 -22.68
N ASP A 331 -29.12 35.24 -21.57
CA ASP A 331 -28.71 35.71 -20.25
C ASP A 331 -27.27 35.28 -19.95
N THR A 332 -26.33 36.14 -20.35
CA THR A 332 -24.89 35.91 -20.17
C THR A 332 -24.51 35.77 -18.69
N GLY A 333 -25.24 36.46 -17.79
CA GLY A 333 -25.00 36.33 -16.34
C GLY A 333 -25.29 34.90 -15.87
N LYS A 334 -26.45 34.34 -16.30
CA LYS A 334 -26.79 32.95 -15.97
C LYS A 334 -25.86 31.91 -16.63
N VAL A 335 -25.38 32.19 -17.85
CA VAL A 335 -24.36 31.33 -18.49
C VAL A 335 -23.09 31.28 -17.63
N ASN A 336 -22.58 32.44 -17.23
CA ASN A 336 -21.37 32.53 -16.40
C ASN A 336 -21.60 31.90 -15.02
N GLU A 337 -22.76 32.13 -14.38
CA GLU A 337 -23.12 31.52 -13.11
C GLU A 337 -23.12 29.97 -13.20
N ALA A 338 -23.71 29.41 -14.27
CA ALA A 338 -23.72 27.96 -14.47
C ALA A 338 -22.31 27.39 -14.65
N VAL A 339 -21.42 28.11 -15.37
CA VAL A 339 -20.01 27.74 -15.52
C VAL A 339 -19.28 27.83 -14.17
N ASP A 340 -19.47 28.92 -13.42
CA ASP A 340 -18.83 29.13 -12.13
C ASP A 340 -19.20 28.03 -11.10
N ILE A 341 -20.49 27.65 -11.07
CA ILE A 341 -20.97 26.54 -10.22
C ILE A 341 -20.29 25.23 -10.60
N TYR A 342 -20.23 24.93 -11.90
CA TYR A 342 -19.58 23.71 -12.40
C TYR A 342 -18.08 23.68 -12.04
N GLU A 343 -17.35 24.74 -12.37
CA GLU A 343 -15.91 24.84 -12.07
C GLU A 343 -15.62 24.77 -10.56
N SER A 344 -16.45 25.44 -9.73
CA SER A 344 -16.34 25.37 -8.28
C SER A 344 -16.50 23.94 -7.76
N LYS A 345 -17.48 23.19 -8.31
CA LYS A 345 -17.68 21.79 -7.96
C LYS A 345 -16.48 20.92 -8.37
N LEU A 346 -15.90 21.16 -9.54
CA LEU A 346 -14.71 20.45 -9.98
C LEU A 346 -13.49 20.72 -9.12
N ARG A 347 -13.28 21.96 -8.67
CA ARG A 347 -12.20 22.30 -7.72
C ARG A 347 -12.38 21.58 -6.39
N GLU A 348 -13.62 21.54 -5.87
CA GLU A 348 -13.95 20.77 -4.66
C GLU A 348 -13.62 19.29 -4.84
N LEU A 349 -14.07 18.68 -5.94
CA LEU A 349 -13.83 17.26 -6.22
C LEU A 349 -12.35 16.96 -6.42
N THR A 350 -11.63 17.84 -7.13
CA THR A 350 -10.17 17.71 -7.30
C THR A 350 -9.45 17.67 -5.95
N GLN A 351 -9.86 18.54 -5.02
CA GLN A 351 -9.27 18.54 -3.68
C GLN A 351 -9.61 17.27 -2.89
N LYS A 352 -10.87 16.80 -2.98
CA LYS A 352 -11.29 15.53 -2.37
C LYS A 352 -10.47 14.34 -2.90
N VAL A 353 -10.26 14.28 -4.22
CA VAL A 353 -9.42 13.24 -4.84
C VAL A 353 -7.98 13.34 -4.37
N LYS A 354 -7.39 14.54 -4.37
CA LYS A 354 -6.01 14.75 -3.88
C LYS A 354 -5.81 14.31 -2.42
N ASN A 355 -6.80 14.53 -1.58
CA ASN A 355 -6.72 14.13 -0.17
C ASN A 355 -6.62 12.60 0.03
N LEU A 356 -6.97 11.78 -0.98
CA LEU A 356 -6.77 10.32 -0.93
C LEU A 356 -5.30 9.93 -1.05
N MET A 357 -4.45 10.77 -1.66
CA MET A 357 -3.05 10.44 -1.91
C MET A 357 -2.25 10.23 -0.63
N ASP A 358 -2.51 11.00 0.41
CA ASP A 358 -1.74 10.89 1.65
C ASP A 358 -1.97 9.55 2.35
N GLN A 359 -3.23 9.09 2.40
CA GLN A 359 -3.56 7.78 2.97
C GLN A 359 -2.96 6.63 2.14
N LEU A 360 -2.99 6.75 0.80
CA LEU A 360 -2.38 5.75 -0.07
C LEU A 360 -0.86 5.72 0.05
N ARG A 361 -0.19 6.88 0.18
CA ARG A 361 1.26 6.95 0.41
C ARG A 361 1.66 6.28 1.73
N GLU A 362 0.94 6.56 2.81
CA GLU A 362 1.18 5.89 4.10
C GLU A 362 0.89 4.39 4.00
N ALA A 363 -0.17 3.99 3.30
CA ALA A 363 -0.44 2.57 3.04
C ALA A 363 0.68 1.91 2.22
N SER A 364 1.20 2.58 1.18
CA SER A 364 2.34 2.10 0.38
C SER A 364 3.60 1.85 1.23
N ILE A 365 3.82 2.69 2.25
CA ILE A 365 4.94 2.53 3.19
C ILE A 365 4.65 1.40 4.19
N ALA A 366 3.40 1.23 4.63
CA ALA A 366 3.03 0.25 5.63
C ALA A 366 3.07 -1.20 5.13
N VAL A 367 2.93 -1.43 3.83
CA VAL A 367 2.95 -2.80 3.28
C VAL A 367 4.34 -3.41 3.42
N PRO A 368 4.49 -4.57 4.09
CA PRO A 368 5.76 -5.27 4.18
C PRO A 368 6.22 -5.82 2.83
N THR A 369 7.52 -5.98 2.66
CA THR A 369 8.07 -6.63 1.47
C THR A 369 8.00 -8.15 1.60
N PHE A 370 8.13 -8.86 0.49
CA PHE A 370 8.27 -10.32 0.47
C PHE A 370 9.40 -10.79 1.37
N GLN A 371 10.56 -10.17 1.27
CA GLN A 371 11.76 -10.52 2.05
C GLN A 371 11.57 -10.27 3.54
N ALA A 372 10.88 -9.20 3.91
CA ALA A 372 10.57 -8.93 5.32
C ALA A 372 9.62 -9.98 5.90
N GLU A 373 8.59 -10.37 5.15
CA GLU A 373 7.61 -11.37 5.59
C GLU A 373 8.25 -12.76 5.75
N THR A 374 9.04 -13.19 4.75
CA THR A 374 9.74 -14.49 4.81
C THR A 374 10.77 -14.55 5.94
N ALA A 375 11.55 -13.47 6.13
CA ALA A 375 12.53 -13.39 7.21
C ALA A 375 11.88 -13.41 8.60
N ARG A 376 10.75 -12.72 8.77
CA ARG A 376 9.99 -12.75 10.03
C ARG A 376 9.40 -14.13 10.32
N ALA A 377 8.91 -14.82 9.30
CA ALA A 377 8.39 -16.19 9.47
C ALA A 377 9.50 -17.16 9.90
N GLU A 378 10.67 -17.06 9.29
CA GLU A 378 11.83 -17.87 9.66
C GLU A 378 12.27 -17.56 11.09
N ALA A 379 12.36 -16.29 11.45
CA ALA A 379 12.67 -15.86 12.80
C ALA A 379 11.68 -16.40 13.83
N TYR A 380 10.40 -16.36 13.53
CA TYR A 380 9.39 -16.91 14.43
C TYR A 380 9.55 -18.41 14.65
N ALA A 381 9.67 -19.17 13.56
CA ALA A 381 9.80 -20.63 13.63
C ALA A 381 11.08 -21.04 14.39
N SER A 382 12.22 -20.47 14.02
CA SER A 382 13.51 -20.76 14.66
C SER A 382 13.51 -20.37 16.14
N ARG A 383 12.94 -19.21 16.47
CA ARG A 383 12.84 -18.74 17.86
C ARG A 383 11.93 -19.61 18.71
N SER A 384 10.78 -20.01 18.18
CA SER A 384 9.84 -20.88 18.89
C SER A 384 10.44 -22.23 19.20
N LEU A 385 11.14 -22.84 18.25
CA LEU A 385 11.86 -24.10 18.45
C LEU A 385 13.01 -23.96 19.44
N PHE A 386 13.76 -22.87 19.39
CA PHE A 386 14.81 -22.58 20.35
C PHE A 386 14.29 -22.42 21.79
N GLU A 387 13.14 -21.76 21.97
CA GLU A 387 12.52 -21.60 23.28
C GLU A 387 11.94 -22.92 23.83
N PHE A 388 11.44 -23.78 22.94
CA PHE A 388 10.93 -25.09 23.29
C PHE A 388 12.03 -26.06 23.70
N ASP A 389 13.04 -26.25 22.87
CA ASP A 389 14.19 -27.09 23.16
C ASP A 389 15.48 -26.48 22.59
N ARG A 390 16.31 -25.95 23.48
CA ARG A 390 17.60 -25.36 23.13
C ARG A 390 18.56 -26.34 22.46
N SER A 391 18.34 -27.68 22.62
CA SER A 391 19.14 -28.70 21.95
C SER A 391 18.79 -28.89 20.49
N LEU A 392 17.54 -28.56 20.08
CA LEU A 392 17.10 -28.61 18.68
C LEU A 392 17.66 -27.45 17.85
N TYR A 393 17.81 -26.31 18.49
CA TYR A 393 18.40 -25.12 17.91
C TYR A 393 19.45 -24.55 18.88
N PRO A 394 20.62 -25.15 18.92
CA PRO A 394 21.69 -24.58 19.72
C PRO A 394 21.94 -23.16 19.17
N LEU A 395 21.84 -22.15 20.03
CA LEU A 395 22.46 -20.86 19.77
C LEU A 395 23.94 -21.11 19.52
N ASN A 396 24.29 -21.29 18.26
CA ASN A 396 25.65 -21.65 17.85
C ASN A 396 26.68 -20.55 18.12
N ALA A 397 26.23 -19.38 18.59
CA ALA A 397 27.11 -18.36 19.15
C ALA A 397 28.08 -18.89 20.24
N GLN A 398 27.84 -20.10 20.76
CA GLN A 398 28.70 -20.73 21.74
C GLN A 398 29.67 -21.77 21.16
N SER A 399 29.27 -22.44 20.07
CA SER A 399 30.13 -23.44 19.45
C SER A 399 31.10 -22.75 18.50
N ARG A 400 32.35 -22.70 18.85
CA ARG A 400 33.41 -22.48 17.88
C ARG A 400 33.51 -23.71 17.00
N ASP A 401 33.41 -23.52 15.70
CA ASP A 401 33.81 -24.56 14.77
C ASP A 401 35.33 -24.81 14.85
N PRO A 402 35.86 -25.86 14.20
CA PRO A 402 37.30 -26.14 14.14
C PRO A 402 38.15 -24.97 13.61
N ASN A 403 37.56 -24.05 12.90
CA ASN A 403 38.20 -22.83 12.36
C ASN A 403 38.14 -21.64 13.32
N ASN A 404 37.65 -21.85 14.54
CA ASN A 404 37.55 -20.82 15.57
C ASN A 404 36.49 -19.72 15.31
N HIS A 405 35.46 -20.06 14.57
CA HIS A 405 34.37 -19.15 14.24
C HIS A 405 33.21 -19.25 15.24
N PHE A 406 32.58 -18.12 15.56
CA PHE A 406 31.29 -18.14 16.23
C PHE A 406 30.20 -18.54 15.24
N GLY A 407 29.39 -19.53 15.57
CA GLY A 407 28.18 -19.84 14.82
C GLY A 407 27.16 -18.74 14.98
N LEU A 408 26.40 -18.47 13.93
CA LEU A 408 25.35 -17.46 13.92
C LEU A 408 24.05 -18.04 13.34
N ASP A 409 22.98 -17.79 14.04
CA ASP A 409 21.60 -17.96 13.58
C ASP A 409 20.82 -16.74 14.07
N LEU A 410 20.72 -15.72 13.21
CA LEU A 410 19.99 -14.49 13.52
C LEU A 410 18.51 -14.74 13.75
N ALA A 411 17.94 -15.72 13.04
CA ALA A 411 16.53 -16.06 13.14
C ALA A 411 16.17 -16.55 14.56
N SER A 412 16.97 -17.45 15.14
CA SER A 412 16.76 -17.93 16.51
C SER A 412 17.06 -16.88 17.59
N MET A 413 17.86 -15.88 17.25
CA MET A 413 18.18 -14.78 18.18
C MET A 413 17.15 -13.66 18.17
N GLU A 414 16.36 -13.54 17.12
CA GLU A 414 15.36 -12.47 16.99
C GLU A 414 14.36 -12.56 18.17
N TRP A 415 13.95 -11.40 18.63
CA TRP A 415 13.06 -11.26 19.80
C TRP A 415 13.58 -11.93 21.09
N ALA A 416 14.86 -12.22 21.20
CA ALA A 416 15.44 -12.64 22.48
C ALA A 416 15.09 -11.60 23.56
N THR A 417 14.62 -12.08 24.71
CA THR A 417 14.17 -11.24 25.80
C THR A 417 15.32 -10.78 26.68
N ASN A 418 15.26 -9.53 27.13
CA ASN A 418 16.07 -9.04 28.22
C ASN A 418 15.21 -9.05 29.50
N PRO A 419 15.47 -9.93 30.46
CA PRO A 419 14.65 -10.04 31.68
C PRO A 419 14.67 -8.76 32.54
N PHE A 420 15.57 -7.82 32.24
CA PHE A 420 15.71 -6.56 32.97
C PHE A 420 15.13 -5.36 32.21
N GLN A 421 14.56 -5.57 31.04
CA GLN A 421 13.95 -4.48 30.28
C GLN A 421 12.48 -4.35 30.67
N PRO A 422 12.03 -3.18 31.15
CA PRO A 422 10.62 -2.98 31.48
C PRO A 422 9.76 -3.13 30.23
N PRO A 423 8.48 -3.54 30.39
CA PRO A 423 7.53 -3.56 29.31
C PRO A 423 7.46 -2.20 28.62
N ASN A 424 7.53 -2.19 27.30
CA ASN A 424 7.49 -0.96 26.52
C ASN A 424 6.06 -0.53 26.12
N GLY A 425 5.05 -1.23 26.63
CA GLY A 425 3.65 -1.01 26.33
C GLY A 425 3.18 -1.54 24.98
N ASP A 426 4.05 -2.21 24.24
CA ASP A 426 3.70 -2.98 23.03
C ASP A 426 3.60 -4.46 23.40
N PRO A 427 2.37 -5.05 23.47
CA PRO A 427 2.19 -6.43 23.89
C PRO A 427 2.86 -7.45 22.97
N LEU A 428 3.20 -7.08 21.74
CA LEU A 428 3.93 -7.94 20.79
C LEU A 428 5.45 -7.89 21.01
N ARG A 429 5.95 -6.84 21.67
CA ARG A 429 7.37 -6.57 21.91
C ARG A 429 7.73 -6.52 23.39
N GLU A 430 6.78 -6.88 24.25
CA GLU A 430 6.99 -6.81 25.70
C GLU A 430 8.16 -7.72 26.11
N GLY A 431 9.21 -7.11 26.65
CA GLY A 431 10.43 -7.79 27.06
C GLY A 431 11.37 -8.22 25.93
N LYS A 432 11.02 -8.05 24.66
CA LYS A 432 11.85 -8.41 23.51
C LYS A 432 12.91 -7.36 23.25
N ASP A 433 14.17 -7.76 23.27
CA ASP A 433 15.34 -6.88 23.11
C ASP A 433 15.98 -6.99 21.73
N ALA A 434 16.16 -8.20 21.21
CA ALA A 434 16.70 -8.43 19.88
C ALA A 434 15.69 -8.07 18.77
N HIS A 435 16.18 -7.35 17.73
CA HIS A 435 15.30 -6.78 16.71
C HIS A 435 16.00 -6.53 15.35
N THR A 436 16.98 -7.35 15.02
CA THR A 436 17.71 -7.20 13.74
C THR A 436 16.81 -7.41 12.56
N ILE A 437 16.06 -8.50 12.53
CA ILE A 437 15.21 -8.89 11.41
C ILE A 437 14.02 -7.94 11.32
N ASP A 438 13.33 -7.71 12.41
CA ASP A 438 12.13 -6.88 12.45
C ASP A 438 12.38 -5.42 12.01
N ARG A 439 13.55 -4.90 12.32
CA ARG A 439 13.86 -3.49 12.07
C ARG A 439 14.83 -3.22 10.93
N HIS A 440 15.59 -4.21 10.48
CA HIS A 440 16.68 -3.95 9.57
C HIS A 440 16.78 -4.92 8.39
N VAL A 441 15.78 -5.79 8.16
CA VAL A 441 15.78 -6.72 7.05
C VAL A 441 14.60 -6.45 6.12
N GLY A 442 14.88 -6.34 4.82
CA GLY A 442 13.85 -6.26 3.78
C GLY A 442 13.07 -4.94 3.73
N LEU A 443 13.61 -3.84 4.26
CA LEU A 443 12.94 -2.53 4.19
C LEU A 443 13.22 -1.84 2.86
N THR A 444 12.18 -1.19 2.31
CA THR A 444 12.29 -0.36 1.11
C THR A 444 12.91 1.01 1.43
N PRO A 445 13.42 1.74 0.40
CA PRO A 445 13.87 3.12 0.59
C PRO A 445 12.81 4.03 1.22
N GLU A 446 11.54 3.88 0.85
CA GLU A 446 10.43 4.66 1.40
C GLU A 446 10.20 4.36 2.88
N GLN A 447 10.30 3.09 3.27
CA GLN A 447 10.21 2.67 4.67
C GLN A 447 11.38 3.21 5.50
N LEU A 448 12.59 3.25 4.92
CA LEU A 448 13.75 3.88 5.58
C LEU A 448 13.54 5.39 5.77
N LYS A 449 13.05 6.09 4.75
CA LYS A 449 12.74 7.53 4.83
C LYS A 449 11.66 7.82 5.88
N ALA A 450 10.59 7.02 5.89
CA ALA A 450 9.55 7.14 6.90
C ALA A 450 10.11 6.92 8.31
N ARG A 451 11.00 5.96 8.47
CA ARG A 451 11.66 5.70 9.75
C ARG A 451 12.56 6.86 10.20
N VAL A 452 13.30 7.50 9.28
CA VAL A 452 14.07 8.73 9.60
C VAL A 452 13.12 9.83 10.03
N ARG A 453 12.02 10.06 9.29
CA ARG A 453 10.97 11.04 9.63
C ARG A 453 10.44 10.83 11.05
N ASP A 454 10.10 9.59 11.39
CA ASP A 454 9.36 9.27 12.61
C ASP A 454 10.27 9.16 13.84
N GLN A 455 11.50 8.70 13.66
CA GLN A 455 12.44 8.45 14.77
C GLN A 455 13.53 9.53 14.90
N GLY A 456 13.76 10.34 13.87
CA GLY A 456 14.75 11.42 13.90
C GLY A 456 16.21 10.93 13.94
N VAL A 457 16.47 9.69 13.52
CA VAL A 457 17.80 9.07 13.45
C VAL A 457 18.05 8.45 12.09
N ASP A 458 19.31 8.16 11.77
CA ASP A 458 19.67 7.45 10.56
C ASP A 458 18.94 6.09 10.49
N ALA A 459 18.50 5.71 9.30
CA ALA A 459 17.86 4.43 9.06
C ALA A 459 18.61 3.63 8.01
N SER A 460 18.71 2.31 8.23
CA SER A 460 19.38 1.40 7.32
C SER A 460 18.73 0.01 7.32
N ALA A 461 18.88 -0.72 6.21
CA ALA A 461 18.40 -2.08 6.10
C ALA A 461 19.30 -2.95 5.21
N PHE A 462 19.38 -4.23 5.58
CA PHE A 462 19.82 -5.32 4.74
C PHE A 462 18.72 -5.65 3.71
N PRO A 463 19.06 -6.07 2.49
CA PRO A 463 18.06 -6.43 1.49
C PRO A 463 17.27 -7.69 1.87
N ASP A 464 17.92 -8.65 2.52
CA ASP A 464 17.36 -9.94 2.94
C ASP A 464 18.11 -10.50 4.17
N LEU A 465 17.57 -11.59 4.73
CA LEU A 465 18.12 -12.25 5.91
C LEU A 465 19.51 -12.86 5.63
N GLN A 466 19.68 -13.46 4.47
CA GLN A 466 20.98 -14.09 4.10
C GLN A 466 22.11 -13.06 4.06
N THR A 467 21.85 -11.88 3.51
CA THR A 467 22.83 -10.77 3.50
C THR A 467 23.11 -10.26 4.91
N ALA A 468 22.08 -10.17 5.75
CA ALA A 468 22.24 -9.79 7.15
C ALA A 468 23.13 -10.80 7.89
N GLU A 469 22.85 -12.09 7.78
CA GLU A 469 23.64 -13.16 8.40
C GLU A 469 25.09 -13.16 7.92
N LYS A 470 25.31 -13.05 6.60
CA LYS A 470 26.66 -12.96 6.03
C LYS A 470 27.45 -11.79 6.62
N ALA A 471 26.83 -10.62 6.72
CA ALA A 471 27.49 -9.43 7.25
C ALA A 471 27.77 -9.52 8.75
N VAL A 472 26.83 -10.04 9.53
CA VAL A 472 26.99 -10.23 10.97
C VAL A 472 28.01 -11.33 11.26
N GLN A 473 27.95 -12.44 10.53
CA GLN A 473 28.92 -13.54 10.67
C GLN A 473 30.35 -13.06 10.40
N ALA A 474 30.56 -12.25 9.37
CA ALA A 474 31.85 -11.66 9.07
C ALA A 474 32.38 -10.79 10.24
N ALA A 475 31.50 -9.97 10.82
CA ALA A 475 31.85 -9.14 11.96
C ALA A 475 32.18 -9.96 13.21
N LEU A 476 31.44 -11.04 13.47
CA LEU A 476 31.71 -11.93 14.60
C LEU A 476 33.00 -12.75 14.43
N ASN A 477 33.39 -13.07 13.20
CA ASN A 477 34.56 -13.89 12.86
C ASN A 477 35.81 -13.06 12.56
N ASP A 478 35.73 -11.74 12.61
CA ASP A 478 36.93 -10.90 12.57
C ASP A 478 37.83 -11.18 13.78
N GLN A 479 39.14 -11.35 13.55
CA GLN A 479 40.07 -11.79 14.59
C GLN A 479 40.17 -10.83 15.78
N GLN A 480 40.05 -9.52 15.52
CA GLN A 480 40.07 -8.52 16.59
C GLN A 480 38.75 -8.55 17.36
N ASN A 481 37.63 -8.71 16.67
CA ASN A 481 36.29 -8.79 17.28
C ASN A 481 36.16 -10.07 18.12
N ILE A 482 36.69 -11.20 17.69
CA ILE A 482 36.74 -12.44 18.49
C ILE A 482 37.38 -12.15 19.85
N THR A 483 38.57 -11.52 19.87
CA THR A 483 39.26 -11.17 21.10
C THR A 483 38.45 -10.24 22.00
N ILE A 484 37.78 -9.25 21.41
CA ILE A 484 36.92 -8.31 22.12
C ILE A 484 35.74 -9.05 22.75
N ILE A 485 35.05 -9.90 21.96
CA ILE A 485 33.90 -10.68 22.42
C ILE A 485 34.26 -11.59 23.58
N GLU A 486 35.34 -12.34 23.48
CA GLU A 486 35.79 -13.25 24.53
C GLU A 486 36.14 -12.54 25.83
N THR A 487 36.88 -11.44 25.71
CA THR A 487 37.27 -10.63 26.87
C THR A 487 36.02 -10.07 27.56
N TRP A 488 35.06 -9.56 26.76
CA TRP A 488 33.81 -9.04 27.27
C TRP A 488 32.94 -10.13 27.91
N MET A 489 32.77 -11.30 27.26
CA MET A 489 32.04 -12.44 27.82
C MET A 489 32.60 -12.91 29.16
N ASN A 490 33.89 -13.05 29.26
CA ASN A 490 34.54 -13.45 30.51
C ASN A 490 34.27 -12.43 31.63
N LYS A 491 34.30 -11.13 31.30
CA LYS A 491 33.96 -10.07 32.25
C LYS A 491 32.50 -10.13 32.68
N GLN A 492 31.55 -10.43 31.74
CA GLN A 492 30.14 -10.57 32.09
C GLN A 492 29.91 -11.82 32.98
N LYS A 493 30.53 -12.96 32.67
CA LYS A 493 30.49 -14.17 33.52
C LYS A 493 30.94 -13.88 34.96
N GLN A 494 32.02 -13.13 35.12
CA GLN A 494 32.51 -12.72 36.45
C GLN A 494 31.48 -11.81 37.15
N LYS A 495 30.89 -10.86 36.46
CA LYS A 495 29.85 -10.00 37.03
C LYS A 495 28.61 -10.77 37.49
N VAL A 496 28.19 -11.78 36.72
CA VAL A 496 27.09 -12.66 37.10
C VAL A 496 27.44 -13.43 38.37
N ALA A 497 28.64 -14.03 38.40
CA ALA A 497 29.11 -14.79 39.55
C ALA A 497 29.22 -13.94 40.84
N ASN A 498 29.56 -12.67 40.70
CA ASN A 498 29.68 -11.72 41.81
C ASN A 498 28.39 -10.97 42.16
N GLY A 499 27.27 -11.25 41.48
CA GLY A 499 26.00 -10.54 41.69
C GLY A 499 26.00 -9.08 41.27
N THR A 500 26.97 -8.64 40.43
CA THR A 500 27.12 -7.25 39.96
C THR A 500 26.79 -7.09 38.50
N PHE A 501 26.16 -8.09 37.90
CA PHE A 501 25.72 -8.01 36.50
C PHE A 501 24.68 -6.93 36.33
N SER A 502 24.87 -6.09 35.30
CA SER A 502 23.89 -5.10 34.85
C SER A 502 23.72 -5.22 33.34
N PRO A 503 22.51 -5.36 32.83
CA PRO A 503 22.26 -5.38 31.39
C PRO A 503 22.66 -4.04 30.75
N GLY A 504 22.92 -4.06 29.44
CA GLY A 504 23.23 -2.86 28.65
C GLY A 504 24.72 -2.61 28.39
N SER A 505 25.63 -3.40 28.97
CA SER A 505 27.07 -3.36 28.62
C SER A 505 27.32 -4.19 27.35
N ALA A 506 27.31 -3.57 26.19
CA ALA A 506 27.70 -4.18 24.92
C ALA A 506 29.22 -4.01 24.69
N PRO A 507 29.90 -4.96 24.01
CA PRO A 507 31.26 -4.76 23.52
C PRO A 507 31.24 -3.80 22.33
N GLU A 508 32.26 -2.98 22.18
CA GLU A 508 32.44 -2.14 21.00
C GLU A 508 33.21 -2.94 19.94
N LEU A 509 32.47 -3.49 18.97
CA LEU A 509 33.05 -4.27 17.89
C LEU A 509 33.53 -3.34 16.76
N ASN A 510 34.64 -3.71 16.14
CA ASN A 510 35.13 -3.09 14.94
C ASN A 510 34.13 -3.33 13.79
N VAL A 511 33.92 -2.32 12.98
CA VAL A 511 33.11 -2.43 11.77
C VAL A 511 33.94 -3.13 10.69
N VAL A 512 33.44 -4.25 10.19
CA VAL A 512 34.10 -5.03 9.14
C VAL A 512 33.51 -4.63 7.79
N THR A 513 34.39 -4.26 6.86
CA THR A 513 33.99 -3.92 5.49
C THR A 513 34.07 -5.15 4.60
N LEU A 514 32.99 -5.43 3.89
CA LEU A 514 32.87 -6.51 2.92
C LEU A 514 33.06 -5.98 1.49
N THR A 515 33.38 -6.86 0.56
CA THR A 515 33.45 -6.54 -0.88
C THR A 515 32.08 -6.27 -1.46
N ASP A 516 31.08 -7.03 -1.02
CA ASP A 516 29.72 -6.91 -1.49
C ASP A 516 28.96 -5.80 -0.74
N VAL A 517 27.94 -5.24 -1.38
CA VAL A 517 27.02 -4.33 -0.72
C VAL A 517 26.25 -5.09 0.35
N THR A 518 26.34 -4.63 1.59
CA THR A 518 25.61 -5.23 2.72
C THR A 518 24.19 -4.69 2.85
N GLY A 519 23.95 -3.48 2.38
CA GLY A 519 22.64 -2.86 2.45
C GLY A 519 22.68 -1.39 2.06
N SER A 520 21.69 -0.65 2.51
CA SER A 520 21.59 0.79 2.26
C SER A 520 21.27 1.56 3.53
N THR A 521 21.66 2.84 3.54
CA THR A 521 21.38 3.77 4.63
C THR A 521 20.84 5.09 4.11
N ILE A 522 20.01 5.73 4.90
CA ILE A 522 19.58 7.12 4.70
C ILE A 522 19.95 7.87 5.98
N SER A 523 20.79 8.89 5.84
CA SER A 523 21.15 9.72 6.99
C SER A 523 20.01 10.70 7.32
N LYS A 524 19.92 11.05 8.60
CA LYS A 524 19.01 12.13 9.02
C LYS A 524 19.33 13.44 8.31
N ALA A 525 20.60 13.75 8.10
CA ALA A 525 21.03 14.97 7.43
C ALA A 525 20.54 15.03 5.97
N ASP A 526 20.66 13.94 5.20
CA ASP A 526 20.16 13.88 3.83
C ASP A 526 18.64 13.96 3.78
N PHE A 527 17.96 13.33 4.73
CA PHE A 527 16.51 13.41 4.83
C PHE A 527 16.04 14.83 5.21
N ASP A 528 16.70 15.49 6.16
CA ASP A 528 16.37 16.87 6.55
C ASP A 528 16.57 17.85 5.37
N ALA A 529 17.56 17.58 4.51
CA ALA A 529 17.84 18.41 3.33
C ALA A 529 16.86 18.16 2.16
N SER A 530 16.40 16.92 1.97
CA SER A 530 15.70 16.50 0.75
C SER A 530 14.35 15.81 1.00
N GLY A 531 13.98 15.53 2.25
CA GLY A 531 12.75 14.82 2.60
C GLY A 531 12.68 13.45 1.93
N PHE A 532 11.53 13.11 1.39
CA PHE A 532 11.32 11.85 0.66
C PHE A 532 12.05 11.77 -0.69
N ALA A 533 12.69 12.86 -1.16
CA ALA A 533 13.58 12.82 -2.32
C ALA A 533 15.00 12.33 -1.99
N ALA A 534 15.36 12.18 -0.70
CA ALA A 534 16.63 11.62 -0.26
C ALA A 534 16.86 10.24 -0.90
N GLN A 535 18.09 9.98 -1.34
CA GLN A 535 18.44 8.70 -1.97
C GLN A 535 19.17 7.81 -0.97
N PRO A 536 18.84 6.51 -0.90
CA PRO A 536 19.59 5.58 -0.08
C PRO A 536 21.01 5.41 -0.63
N VAL A 537 21.98 5.40 0.28
CA VAL A 537 23.39 5.19 -0.06
C VAL A 537 23.73 3.72 0.21
N PRO A 538 24.30 2.99 -0.77
CA PRO A 538 24.76 1.62 -0.55
C PRO A 538 25.98 1.63 0.38
N VAL A 539 26.02 0.64 1.28
CA VAL A 539 27.11 0.46 2.24
C VAL A 539 27.62 -0.97 2.22
N HIS A 540 28.87 -1.16 2.60
CA HIS A 540 29.59 -2.43 2.53
C HIS A 540 29.95 -2.99 3.90
N SER A 541 29.41 -2.44 4.96
CA SER A 541 29.72 -2.83 6.33
C SER A 541 28.46 -2.85 7.20
N ALA A 542 28.57 -3.52 8.34
CA ALA A 542 27.51 -3.59 9.32
C ALA A 542 28.03 -3.27 10.72
N LYS A 543 27.21 -2.56 11.50
CA LYS A 543 27.42 -2.45 12.94
C LYS A 543 26.65 -3.57 13.63
N VAL A 544 27.32 -4.27 14.54
CA VAL A 544 26.75 -5.35 15.33
C VAL A 544 26.77 -4.96 16.80
N ILE A 545 25.67 -5.09 17.49
CA ILE A 545 25.52 -4.83 18.93
C ILE A 545 25.10 -6.13 19.60
N LEU A 546 25.89 -6.57 20.56
CA LEU A 546 25.65 -7.80 21.31
C LEU A 546 25.02 -7.52 22.66
N ALA A 547 24.27 -8.47 23.17
CA ALA A 547 23.81 -8.50 24.56
C ALA A 547 24.21 -9.84 25.22
N TYR A 548 24.50 -9.80 26.50
CA TYR A 548 24.86 -11.01 27.26
C TYR A 548 23.61 -11.59 27.90
N SER A 549 23.42 -12.90 27.74
CA SER A 549 22.37 -13.68 28.42
C SER A 549 22.97 -14.39 29.63
N PRO A 550 22.65 -13.97 30.87
CA PRO A 550 23.11 -14.65 32.08
C PRO A 550 22.63 -16.10 32.17
N GLU A 551 21.42 -16.38 31.66
CA GLU A 551 20.82 -17.72 31.71
C GLU A 551 21.57 -18.73 30.85
N SER A 552 21.94 -18.34 29.64
CA SER A 552 22.67 -19.21 28.71
C SER A 552 24.21 -19.12 28.89
N GLY A 553 24.69 -18.12 29.60
CA GLY A 553 26.14 -17.88 29.79
C GLY A 553 26.85 -17.43 28.50
N THR A 554 26.08 -16.93 27.50
CA THR A 554 26.59 -16.51 26.21
C THR A 554 26.00 -15.17 25.78
N PHE A 555 26.22 -14.78 24.52
CA PHE A 555 25.64 -13.59 23.93
C PHE A 555 24.58 -13.94 22.86
N TYR A 556 23.78 -12.95 22.53
CA TYR A 556 22.94 -12.90 21.33
C TYR A 556 23.16 -11.58 20.60
N VAL A 557 22.84 -11.54 19.30
CA VAL A 557 22.85 -10.31 18.54
C VAL A 557 21.60 -9.51 18.91
N ARG A 558 21.80 -8.44 19.66
CA ARG A 558 20.71 -7.54 20.05
C ARG A 558 20.16 -6.79 18.85
N THR A 559 21.04 -6.26 18.02
CA THR A 559 20.71 -5.65 16.75
C THR A 559 21.95 -5.57 15.86
N ALA A 560 21.72 -5.69 14.57
CA ALA A 560 22.71 -5.40 13.55
C ALA A 560 22.07 -4.58 12.43
N PHE A 561 22.83 -3.70 11.83
CA PHE A 561 22.35 -2.85 10.76
C PHE A 561 23.48 -2.40 9.84
N PRO A 562 23.23 -2.23 8.54
CA PRO A 562 24.19 -1.66 7.61
C PRO A 562 24.61 -0.26 8.05
N LYS A 563 25.90 0.03 7.96
CA LYS A 563 26.46 1.31 8.38
C LYS A 563 27.57 1.73 7.43
N ALA A 564 27.64 3.02 7.13
CA ALA A 564 28.83 3.59 6.51
C ALA A 564 30.02 3.48 7.47
N PRO A 565 31.23 3.24 6.96
CA PRO A 565 32.47 3.13 7.74
C PRO A 565 32.71 4.35 8.63
#